data_acef204e3e3072533f0e0774550d645c
#
_entry.id   acef204e3e3072533f0e0774550d645c
#
_cell.length_a   1.000
_cell.length_b   1.000
_cell.length_c   1.000
_cell.angle_alpha   90.00
_cell.angle_beta   90.00
_cell.angle_gamma   90.00
#
_symmetry.space_group_name_H-M   'P 1'
#
loop_
_entity.id
_entity.type
_entity.pdbx_description
1 polymer ?
#
loop_
_entity_poly.entity_id
_entity_poly.type
_entity_poly.pdbx_seq_one_letter_code
_entity_poly.pdbx_strand_id
1 'polypeptide(L)'
;MKRLIIFLLLVSYFVSSSVFAGNKDFNFRRFTAADGLSSNTVRAILQDKRGYVWFGTDEGLNRYDGTGVKIYQYTTQTTHGLGCNYISALYEGEDELWVGTGEGLYLYAYDTNTFSFFEKQTSKGKQITTAVNDIKKDKEDNLWLATSGQGVFKYNRQMDKLEQYEFTACVGFVPGLCIDNENWVWAVTNQGDRYIYKLNKAENKFEPFELKYEEKRYKSPSIVAFEDTEHNLWLGTWGDGLQKIDRYSGQVTIYLHPSEKEGIMHIHSIMQYAPHQLLIGSDDGLSSFNTSTGEHKLYSYDEVNPSSLSNRFVYPIMKDREGGVWIGTYYGGVNYISPNTGQ
;
A
#
# COMPACT_ATOMS: atom_id res chain seq x y z
N MET A 1 24.76 -29.78 -66.37
CA MET A 1 25.25 -28.68 -65.49
C MET A 1 24.05 -28.25 -64.65
N LYS A 2 23.94 -28.76 -63.42
CA LYS A 2 22.89 -28.38 -62.45
C LYS A 2 23.54 -27.39 -61.47
N ARG A 3 23.05 -26.15 -61.46
CA ARG A 3 23.47 -25.13 -60.48
C ARG A 3 22.72 -25.37 -59.17
N LEU A 4 23.44 -25.68 -58.14
CA LEU A 4 23.00 -25.82 -56.76
C LEU A 4 22.90 -24.40 -56.16
N ILE A 5 21.69 -23.96 -55.83
CA ILE A 5 21.47 -22.69 -55.11
C ILE A 5 21.43 -23.04 -53.62
N ILE A 6 22.48 -22.64 -52.90
CA ILE A 6 22.53 -22.75 -51.45
C ILE A 6 21.82 -21.52 -50.86
N PHE A 7 20.68 -21.74 -50.24
CA PHE A 7 19.94 -20.75 -49.44
C PHE A 7 20.59 -20.69 -48.06
N LEU A 8 21.34 -19.64 -47.82
CA LEU A 8 21.82 -19.30 -46.48
C LEU A 8 20.69 -18.66 -45.69
N LEU A 9 20.06 -19.43 -44.80
CA LEU A 9 19.18 -18.92 -43.76
C LEU A 9 20.02 -18.25 -42.65
N LEU A 10 20.11 -16.92 -42.71
CA LEU A 10 20.57 -16.10 -41.62
C LEU A 10 19.49 -16.12 -40.52
N VAL A 11 19.63 -16.99 -39.55
CA VAL A 11 18.91 -16.91 -38.28
C VAL A 11 19.53 -15.76 -37.50
N SER A 12 18.92 -14.60 -37.58
CA SER A 12 19.22 -13.49 -36.69
C SER A 12 18.74 -13.87 -35.29
N TYR A 13 19.65 -14.31 -34.45
CA TYR A 13 19.46 -14.35 -33.00
C TYR A 13 19.29 -12.90 -32.53
N PHE A 14 18.03 -12.48 -32.33
CA PHE A 14 17.75 -11.37 -31.44
C PHE A 14 18.14 -11.82 -30.02
N VAL A 15 19.38 -11.61 -29.65
CA VAL A 15 19.75 -11.50 -28.25
C VAL A 15 19.06 -10.24 -27.76
N SER A 16 17.87 -10.39 -27.18
CA SER A 16 17.33 -9.37 -26.31
C SER A 16 18.35 -9.20 -25.17
N SER A 17 19.25 -8.26 -25.34
CA SER A 17 20.00 -7.70 -24.24
C SER A 17 18.97 -7.18 -23.25
N SER A 18 18.61 -7.99 -22.26
CA SER A 18 18.11 -7.50 -21.01
C SER A 18 19.17 -6.52 -20.52
N VAL A 19 18.92 -5.25 -20.80
CA VAL A 19 19.65 -4.16 -20.17
C VAL A 19 19.42 -4.40 -18.68
N PHE A 20 20.42 -5.00 -18.03
CA PHE A 20 20.55 -4.92 -16.59
C PHE A 20 20.51 -3.41 -16.29
N ALA A 21 19.38 -2.95 -15.80
CA ALA A 21 19.29 -1.64 -15.19
C ALA A 21 20.24 -1.70 -14.00
N GLY A 22 21.47 -1.25 -14.21
CA GLY A 22 22.43 -1.08 -13.13
C GLY A 22 21.72 -0.30 -12.05
N ASN A 23 22.00 -0.62 -10.80
CA ASN A 23 21.45 0.02 -9.60
C ASN A 23 21.56 1.55 -9.72
N LYS A 24 20.57 2.21 -10.37
CA LYS A 24 20.52 3.65 -10.47
C LYS A 24 20.16 4.18 -9.09
N ASP A 25 20.97 5.07 -8.59
CA ASP A 25 20.67 5.76 -7.34
C ASP A 25 19.43 6.62 -7.53
N PHE A 26 18.46 6.48 -6.64
CA PHE A 26 17.30 7.35 -6.61
C PHE A 26 17.69 8.75 -6.13
N ASN A 27 17.21 9.77 -6.84
CA ASN A 27 17.27 11.15 -6.40
C ASN A 27 15.89 11.55 -5.89
N PHE A 28 15.81 11.95 -4.65
CA PHE A 28 14.57 12.29 -3.98
C PHE A 28 14.34 13.81 -3.99
N ARG A 29 13.26 14.25 -4.64
CA ARG A 29 12.78 15.62 -4.52
C ARG A 29 11.84 15.68 -3.33
N ARG A 30 12.10 16.58 -2.41
CA ARG A 30 11.33 16.75 -1.17
C ARG A 30 10.19 17.73 -1.38
N PHE A 31 9.06 17.44 -0.75
CA PHE A 31 7.88 18.27 -0.72
C PHE A 31 7.27 18.21 0.69
N THR A 32 7.23 19.33 1.40
CA THR A 32 6.99 19.40 2.83
C THR A 32 5.89 20.42 3.17
N ALA A 33 5.62 20.60 4.47
CA ALA A 33 4.74 21.66 4.95
C ALA A 33 5.21 23.07 4.54
N ALA A 34 6.51 23.29 4.39
CA ALA A 34 7.05 24.54 3.87
C ALA A 34 6.67 24.80 2.40
N ASP A 35 6.37 23.74 1.65
CA ASP A 35 5.93 23.80 0.25
C ASP A 35 4.39 23.79 0.12
N GLY A 36 3.65 23.75 1.24
CA GLY A 36 2.20 23.88 1.26
C GLY A 36 1.41 22.64 1.72
N LEU A 37 2.06 21.55 2.17
CA LEU A 37 1.34 20.45 2.81
C LEU A 37 0.77 20.86 4.17
N SER A 38 -0.37 20.29 4.55
CA SER A 38 -0.98 20.52 5.86
C SER A 38 -0.14 19.96 7.02
N SER A 39 0.65 18.92 6.78
CA SER A 39 1.56 18.29 7.73
C SER A 39 2.68 17.53 7.03
N ASN A 40 3.80 17.33 7.75
CA ASN A 40 4.90 16.47 7.31
C ASN A 40 4.67 14.98 7.62
N THR A 41 3.58 14.61 8.32
CA THR A 41 3.21 13.23 8.59
C THR A 41 2.21 12.75 7.55
N VAL A 42 2.69 11.99 6.57
CA VAL A 42 1.90 11.49 5.45
C VAL A 42 1.56 10.02 5.65
N ARG A 43 0.27 9.69 5.58
CA ARG A 43 -0.25 8.33 5.87
C ARG A 43 -0.85 7.63 4.67
N ALA A 44 -1.30 8.39 3.67
CA ALA A 44 -1.90 7.84 2.47
C ALA A 44 -1.54 8.71 1.26
N ILE A 45 -1.34 8.08 0.11
CA ILE A 45 -1.10 8.75 -1.18
C ILE A 45 -1.92 8.05 -2.24
N LEU A 46 -2.60 8.83 -3.08
CA LEU A 46 -3.38 8.33 -4.21
C LEU A 46 -3.35 9.33 -5.36
N GLN A 47 -3.17 8.85 -6.59
CA GLN A 47 -3.43 9.63 -7.80
C GLN A 47 -4.82 9.29 -8.33
N ASP A 48 -5.69 10.29 -8.48
CA ASP A 48 -7.03 10.09 -9.01
C ASP A 48 -7.06 10.06 -10.56
N LYS A 49 -8.18 9.67 -11.14
CA LYS A 49 -8.37 9.58 -12.60
C LYS A 49 -8.23 10.91 -13.34
N ARG A 50 -8.33 12.03 -12.62
CA ARG A 50 -8.14 13.39 -13.15
C ARG A 50 -6.67 13.84 -13.13
N GLY A 51 -5.78 13.04 -12.52
CA GLY A 51 -4.35 13.31 -12.42
C GLY A 51 -3.93 14.03 -11.15
N TYR A 52 -4.85 14.43 -10.28
CA TYR A 52 -4.50 14.99 -8.99
C TYR A 52 -3.86 13.95 -8.09
N VAL A 53 -2.84 14.35 -7.34
CA VAL A 53 -2.24 13.52 -6.30
C VAL A 53 -2.79 13.98 -4.95
N TRP A 54 -3.33 13.03 -4.21
CA TRP A 54 -3.91 13.24 -2.90
C TRP A 54 -2.98 12.74 -1.82
N PHE A 55 -2.76 13.55 -0.80
CA PHE A 55 -1.97 13.19 0.38
C PHE A 55 -2.86 13.26 1.62
N GLY A 56 -3.07 12.11 2.26
CA GLY A 56 -3.68 12.02 3.57
C GLY A 56 -2.63 12.22 4.64
N THR A 57 -2.85 13.17 5.53
CA THR A 57 -1.96 13.48 6.64
C THR A 57 -2.69 13.36 7.98
N ASP A 58 -1.99 13.56 9.09
CA ASP A 58 -2.61 13.68 10.42
C ASP A 58 -3.31 15.05 10.66
N GLU A 59 -3.09 16.03 9.76
CA GLU A 59 -3.66 17.38 9.82
C GLU A 59 -4.49 17.74 8.58
N GLY A 60 -5.10 16.76 7.93
CA GLY A 60 -6.02 16.98 6.83
C GLY A 60 -5.68 16.26 5.54
N LEU A 61 -6.54 16.48 4.55
CA LEU A 61 -6.41 15.94 3.20
C LEU A 61 -5.89 17.02 2.26
N ASN A 62 -4.89 16.68 1.46
CA ASN A 62 -4.21 17.58 0.54
C ASN A 62 -4.44 17.11 -0.89
N ARG A 63 -4.81 18.01 -1.79
CA ARG A 63 -4.90 17.75 -3.23
C ARG A 63 -3.84 18.57 -3.98
N TYR A 64 -2.93 17.90 -4.62
CA TYR A 64 -1.86 18.49 -5.43
C TYR A 64 -2.20 18.40 -6.92
N ASP A 65 -2.12 19.52 -7.64
CA ASP A 65 -2.47 19.64 -9.07
C ASP A 65 -1.24 19.75 -9.99
N GLY A 66 -0.04 19.59 -9.43
CA GLY A 66 1.23 19.79 -10.16
C GLY A 66 1.85 21.18 -9.93
N THR A 67 1.10 22.16 -9.45
CA THR A 67 1.54 23.53 -9.21
C THR A 67 1.32 24.00 -7.78
N GLY A 68 0.24 23.57 -7.15
CA GLY A 68 -0.13 23.97 -5.80
C GLY A 68 -0.94 22.92 -5.05
N VAL A 69 -1.14 23.17 -3.78
CA VAL A 69 -1.89 22.29 -2.87
C VAL A 69 -3.15 22.96 -2.41
N LYS A 70 -4.27 22.25 -2.54
CA LYS A 70 -5.53 22.58 -1.86
C LYS A 70 -5.68 21.71 -0.62
N ILE A 71 -5.85 22.34 0.54
CA ILE A 71 -5.99 21.66 1.82
C ILE A 71 -7.45 21.60 2.21
N TYR A 72 -7.88 20.43 2.71
CA TYR A 72 -9.19 20.18 3.29
C TYR A 72 -8.98 19.75 4.75
N GLN A 73 -9.55 20.51 5.66
CA GLN A 73 -9.47 20.28 7.10
C GLN A 73 -10.85 20.36 7.75
N TYR A 74 -10.99 19.73 8.91
CA TYR A 74 -12.16 19.88 9.74
C TYR A 74 -12.30 21.34 10.17
N THR A 75 -13.52 21.85 10.02
CA THR A 75 -13.91 23.16 10.54
C THR A 75 -15.36 23.13 11.00
N THR A 76 -15.64 23.76 12.11
CA THR A 76 -17.01 23.90 12.63
C THR A 76 -17.91 24.81 11.79
N GLN A 77 -17.34 25.49 10.79
CA GLN A 77 -18.05 26.48 9.95
C GLN A 77 -18.67 25.87 8.69
N THR A 78 -18.33 24.62 8.34
CA THR A 78 -18.83 23.97 7.12
C THR A 78 -19.71 22.77 7.45
N THR A 79 -20.92 22.75 6.88
CA THR A 79 -21.90 21.67 7.05
C THR A 79 -21.59 20.45 6.18
N HIS A 80 -20.75 20.60 5.15
CA HIS A 80 -20.38 19.55 4.19
C HIS A 80 -18.85 19.42 4.07
N GLY A 81 -18.17 19.62 5.18
CA GLY A 81 -16.73 19.50 5.30
C GLY A 81 -16.28 18.14 5.82
N LEU A 82 -14.97 17.98 5.87
CA LEU A 82 -14.33 16.84 6.51
C LEU A 82 -14.56 16.91 8.02
N GLY A 83 -14.93 15.78 8.65
CA GLY A 83 -15.22 15.74 10.09
C GLY A 83 -14.03 15.36 10.98
N CYS A 84 -12.90 14.92 10.37
CA CYS A 84 -11.71 14.52 11.09
C CYS A 84 -10.46 14.84 10.26
N ASN A 85 -9.42 15.38 10.89
CA ASN A 85 -8.18 15.75 10.19
C ASN A 85 -7.21 14.57 10.00
N TYR A 86 -7.34 13.53 10.80
CA TYR A 86 -6.49 12.34 10.68
C TYR A 86 -6.97 11.49 9.49
N ILE A 87 -6.21 11.52 8.41
CA ILE A 87 -6.52 10.78 7.17
C ILE A 87 -5.61 9.56 7.07
N SER A 88 -6.20 8.37 7.09
CA SER A 88 -5.47 7.10 7.19
C SER A 88 -5.50 6.27 5.92
N ALA A 89 -6.54 6.41 5.08
CA ALA A 89 -6.70 5.63 3.86
C ALA A 89 -7.40 6.43 2.77
N LEU A 90 -7.06 6.15 1.52
CA LEU A 90 -7.68 6.75 0.34
C LEU A 90 -8.00 5.65 -0.68
N TYR A 91 -9.16 5.75 -1.30
CA TYR A 91 -9.56 4.86 -2.40
C TYR A 91 -10.38 5.66 -3.42
N GLU A 92 -10.05 5.50 -4.71
CA GLU A 92 -10.79 6.14 -5.78
C GLU A 92 -12.00 5.30 -6.19
N GLY A 93 -13.20 5.86 -6.02
CA GLY A 93 -14.43 5.33 -6.60
C GLY A 93 -14.67 5.87 -8.02
N GLU A 94 -15.87 5.67 -8.54
CA GLU A 94 -16.21 6.16 -9.89
C GLU A 94 -16.42 7.68 -9.91
N ASP A 95 -17.22 8.21 -8.99
CA ASP A 95 -17.58 9.62 -8.92
C ASP A 95 -17.16 10.31 -7.60
N GLU A 96 -16.56 9.54 -6.70
CA GLU A 96 -16.15 10.00 -5.38
C GLU A 96 -14.78 9.46 -4.97
N LEU A 97 -14.13 10.20 -4.09
CA LEU A 97 -12.96 9.73 -3.36
C LEU A 97 -13.41 9.24 -1.97
N TRP A 98 -13.08 8.00 -1.65
CA TRP A 98 -13.30 7.40 -0.33
C TRP A 98 -12.14 7.78 0.59
N VAL A 99 -12.46 8.44 1.68
CA VAL A 99 -11.50 9.02 2.61
C VAL A 99 -11.65 8.37 3.98
N GLY A 100 -10.75 7.43 4.28
CA GLY A 100 -10.64 6.83 5.60
C GLY A 100 -10.03 7.83 6.57
N THR A 101 -10.72 8.05 7.68
CA THR A 101 -10.28 8.98 8.74
C THR A 101 -10.12 8.26 10.07
N GLY A 102 -9.62 8.95 11.09
CA GLY A 102 -9.54 8.43 12.46
C GLY A 102 -10.90 8.16 13.11
N GLU A 103 -11.98 8.73 12.56
CA GLU A 103 -13.35 8.65 13.08
C GLU A 103 -14.35 8.20 12.01
N GLY A 104 -14.00 7.15 11.28
CA GLY A 104 -14.86 6.57 10.26
C GLY A 104 -14.49 6.98 8.83
N LEU A 105 -15.48 6.93 7.95
CA LEU A 105 -15.30 7.02 6.51
C LEU A 105 -16.07 8.20 5.95
N TYR A 106 -15.43 8.99 5.09
CA TYR A 106 -16.02 10.11 4.35
C TYR A 106 -15.96 9.86 2.85
N LEU A 107 -16.92 10.40 2.13
CA LEU A 107 -16.96 10.43 0.67
C LEU A 107 -16.77 11.88 0.21
N TYR A 108 -15.78 12.12 -0.63
CA TYR A 108 -15.60 13.40 -1.30
C TYR A 108 -16.18 13.32 -2.71
N ALA A 109 -17.21 14.10 -2.98
CA ALA A 109 -17.83 14.19 -4.29
C ALA A 109 -17.07 15.18 -5.18
N TYR A 110 -16.57 14.70 -6.31
CA TYR A 110 -15.74 15.49 -7.22
C TYR A 110 -16.48 16.65 -7.90
N ASP A 111 -17.78 16.48 -8.16
CA ASP A 111 -18.62 17.45 -8.86
C ASP A 111 -19.00 18.65 -7.98
N THR A 112 -19.31 18.40 -6.72
CA THR A 112 -19.72 19.41 -5.75
C THR A 112 -18.59 19.92 -4.85
N ASN A 113 -17.44 19.24 -4.83
CA ASN A 113 -16.33 19.49 -3.89
C ASN A 113 -16.76 19.44 -2.42
N THR A 114 -17.67 18.54 -2.07
CA THR A 114 -18.21 18.38 -0.72
C THR A 114 -17.89 17.02 -0.14
N PHE A 115 -17.84 16.96 1.19
CA PHE A 115 -17.71 15.71 1.94
C PHE A 115 -19.03 15.31 2.54
N SER A 116 -19.28 14.02 2.58
CA SER A 116 -20.38 13.40 3.34
C SER A 116 -19.84 12.24 4.18
N PHE A 117 -20.35 12.11 5.39
CA PHE A 117 -20.03 10.96 6.23
C PHE A 117 -20.73 9.71 5.69
N PHE A 118 -20.03 8.58 5.70
CA PHE A 118 -20.60 7.30 5.28
C PHE A 118 -21.46 6.71 6.40
N GLU A 119 -22.76 6.99 6.36
CA GLU A 119 -23.72 6.65 7.41
C GLU A 119 -24.30 5.24 7.31
N LYS A 120 -23.83 4.41 6.37
CA LYS A 120 -24.35 3.04 6.21
C LYS A 120 -24.20 2.22 7.48
N GLN A 121 -25.25 1.45 7.74
CA GLN A 121 -25.28 0.51 8.85
C GLN A 121 -25.44 -0.92 8.34
N THR A 122 -24.89 -1.86 9.08
CA THR A 122 -25.16 -3.29 8.88
C THR A 122 -26.60 -3.62 9.29
N SER A 123 -27.09 -4.80 8.95
CA SER A 123 -28.41 -5.29 9.41
C SER A 123 -28.56 -5.34 10.93
N LYS A 124 -27.43 -5.33 11.65
CA LYS A 124 -27.36 -5.29 13.13
C LYS A 124 -27.19 -3.87 13.69
N GLY A 125 -27.34 -2.82 12.86
CA GLY A 125 -27.18 -1.42 13.26
C GLY A 125 -25.73 -0.99 13.53
N LYS A 126 -24.73 -1.71 13.06
CA LYS A 126 -23.30 -1.33 13.21
C LYS A 126 -22.90 -0.37 12.09
N GLN A 127 -22.26 0.71 12.46
CA GLN A 127 -21.71 1.74 11.58
C GLN A 127 -20.19 1.78 11.73
N ILE A 128 -19.48 2.21 10.70
CA ILE A 128 -18.02 2.41 10.76
C ILE A 128 -17.75 3.73 11.48
N THR A 129 -17.18 3.65 12.69
CA THR A 129 -16.94 4.81 13.57
C THR A 129 -15.51 4.92 14.07
N THR A 130 -14.68 3.91 13.78
CA THR A 130 -13.25 3.90 14.12
C THR A 130 -12.40 4.18 12.89
N ALA A 131 -11.10 4.35 13.08
CA ALA A 131 -10.19 4.62 11.97
C ALA A 131 -10.28 3.54 10.88
N VAL A 132 -10.36 3.97 9.63
CA VAL A 132 -10.30 3.10 8.44
C VAL A 132 -8.87 3.09 7.94
N ASN A 133 -8.20 1.95 8.05
CA ASN A 133 -6.77 1.80 7.79
C ASN A 133 -6.45 1.42 6.35
N ASP A 134 -7.36 0.69 5.69
CA ASP A 134 -7.16 0.21 4.33
C ASP A 134 -8.50 -0.02 3.64
N ILE A 135 -8.53 0.22 2.33
CA ILE A 135 -9.70 0.03 1.47
C ILE A 135 -9.26 -0.72 0.23
N LYS A 136 -9.86 -1.89 -0.03
CA LYS A 136 -9.58 -2.73 -1.20
C LYS A 136 -10.86 -3.09 -1.93
N LYS A 137 -10.75 -3.23 -3.24
CA LYS A 137 -11.86 -3.70 -4.09
C LYS A 137 -11.62 -5.15 -4.52
N ASP A 138 -12.65 -6.00 -4.40
CA ASP A 138 -12.61 -7.36 -4.93
C ASP A 138 -13.07 -7.43 -6.40
N LYS A 139 -13.01 -8.61 -7.00
CA LYS A 139 -13.41 -8.83 -8.41
C LYS A 139 -14.91 -8.72 -8.65
N GLU A 140 -15.71 -8.76 -7.58
CA GLU A 140 -17.17 -8.61 -7.62
C GLU A 140 -17.60 -7.16 -7.33
N ASP A 141 -16.66 -6.21 -7.35
CA ASP A 141 -16.86 -4.79 -7.11
C ASP A 141 -17.30 -4.43 -5.68
N ASN A 142 -17.08 -5.33 -4.72
CA ASN A 142 -17.26 -5.00 -3.31
C ASN A 142 -16.05 -4.26 -2.78
N LEU A 143 -16.28 -3.31 -1.86
CA LEU A 143 -15.23 -2.66 -1.09
C LEU A 143 -15.04 -3.34 0.26
N TRP A 144 -13.81 -3.67 0.56
CA TRP A 144 -13.39 -4.22 1.84
C TRP A 144 -12.64 -3.16 2.63
N LEU A 145 -13.07 -2.94 3.87
CA LEU A 145 -12.61 -1.85 4.73
C LEU A 145 -12.03 -2.41 6.01
N ALA A 146 -10.74 -2.20 6.21
CA ALA A 146 -10.04 -2.58 7.44
C ALA A 146 -10.11 -1.44 8.46
N THR A 147 -10.35 -1.76 9.73
CA THR A 147 -10.54 -0.75 10.78
C THR A 147 -9.64 -0.95 11.99
N SER A 148 -9.48 0.12 12.77
CA SER A 148 -8.85 0.09 14.09
C SER A 148 -9.89 -0.05 15.19
N GLY A 149 -10.32 -1.30 15.45
CA GLY A 149 -11.22 -1.58 16.57
C GLY A 149 -12.54 -2.25 16.21
N GLN A 150 -12.96 -2.23 14.93
CA GLN A 150 -14.20 -2.86 14.48
C GLN A 150 -13.99 -4.02 13.50
N GLY A 151 -12.74 -4.48 13.32
CA GLY A 151 -12.41 -5.55 12.37
C GLY A 151 -12.54 -5.13 10.92
N VAL A 152 -13.20 -5.94 10.09
CA VAL A 152 -13.35 -5.72 8.65
C VAL A 152 -14.82 -5.59 8.27
N PHE A 153 -15.10 -4.62 7.41
CA PHE A 153 -16.40 -4.47 6.76
C PHE A 153 -16.29 -4.75 5.27
N LYS A 154 -17.40 -5.21 4.70
CA LYS A 154 -17.61 -5.34 3.26
C LYS A 154 -18.79 -4.47 2.85
N TYR A 155 -18.60 -3.60 1.90
CA TYR A 155 -19.67 -2.84 1.28
C TYR A 155 -19.95 -3.37 -0.13
N ASN A 156 -21.12 -3.97 -0.30
CA ASN A 156 -21.61 -4.35 -1.61
C ASN A 156 -22.28 -3.14 -2.26
N ARG A 157 -21.63 -2.57 -3.28
CA ARG A 157 -22.08 -1.35 -3.94
C ARG A 157 -23.39 -1.55 -4.72
N GLN A 158 -23.56 -2.70 -5.37
CA GLN A 158 -24.74 -2.99 -6.19
C GLN A 158 -26.00 -3.16 -5.34
N MET A 159 -25.85 -3.78 -4.19
CA MET A 159 -26.95 -4.03 -3.25
C MET A 159 -27.09 -2.92 -2.20
N ASP A 160 -26.18 -1.97 -2.17
CA ASP A 160 -26.09 -0.90 -1.18
C ASP A 160 -26.07 -1.45 0.27
N LYS A 161 -25.34 -2.54 0.49
CA LYS A 161 -25.34 -3.31 1.73
C LYS A 161 -23.99 -3.30 2.41
N LEU A 162 -23.96 -2.95 3.70
CA LEU A 162 -22.79 -3.04 4.57
C LEU A 162 -22.88 -4.28 5.46
N GLU A 163 -21.80 -5.06 5.52
CA GLU A 163 -21.65 -6.25 6.36
C GLU A 163 -20.36 -6.16 7.16
N GLN A 164 -20.40 -6.58 8.42
CA GLN A 164 -19.22 -6.71 9.27
C GLN A 164 -18.81 -8.18 9.35
N TYR A 165 -17.54 -8.45 9.15
CA TYR A 165 -16.97 -9.80 9.19
C TYR A 165 -16.25 -10.01 10.50
N GLU A 166 -16.59 -11.10 11.17
CA GLU A 166 -16.01 -11.51 12.43
C GLU A 166 -14.72 -12.30 12.19
N PHE A 167 -13.85 -12.26 13.19
CA PHE A 167 -12.67 -13.10 13.27
C PHE A 167 -12.93 -14.24 14.28
N THR A 168 -12.29 -15.38 14.08
CA THR A 168 -12.37 -16.51 15.04
C THR A 168 -11.67 -16.21 16.36
N ALA A 169 -10.88 -15.14 16.45
CA ALA A 169 -10.29 -14.57 17.65
C ALA A 169 -10.76 -13.12 17.83
N CYS A 170 -10.53 -12.54 19.01
CA CYS A 170 -10.84 -11.12 19.26
C CYS A 170 -9.83 -10.22 18.53
N VAL A 171 -10.04 -10.01 17.25
CA VAL A 171 -9.25 -9.11 16.40
C VAL A 171 -10.11 -7.90 16.06
N GLY A 172 -9.76 -6.74 16.61
CA GLY A 172 -10.40 -5.46 16.29
C GLY A 172 -9.53 -4.59 15.39
N PHE A 173 -8.21 -4.66 15.56
CA PHE A 173 -7.25 -3.85 14.82
C PHE A 173 -6.73 -4.59 13.58
N VAL A 174 -7.06 -4.08 12.40
CA VAL A 174 -6.65 -4.61 11.11
C VAL A 174 -5.95 -3.50 10.32
N PRO A 175 -4.61 -3.49 10.27
CA PRO A 175 -3.86 -2.44 9.57
C PRO A 175 -3.93 -2.56 8.04
N GLY A 176 -4.16 -3.75 7.49
CA GLY A 176 -4.16 -3.92 6.04
C GLY A 176 -4.91 -5.15 5.55
N LEU A 177 -5.29 -5.08 4.28
CA LEU A 177 -5.95 -6.12 3.51
C LEU A 177 -5.17 -6.42 2.23
N CYS A 178 -5.29 -7.64 1.73
CA CYS A 178 -4.88 -7.99 0.38
C CYS A 178 -6.01 -8.82 -0.26
N ILE A 179 -6.37 -8.47 -1.49
CA ILE A 179 -7.26 -9.27 -2.33
C ILE A 179 -6.39 -9.85 -3.45
N ASP A 180 -6.22 -11.15 -3.44
CA ASP A 180 -5.31 -11.81 -4.38
C ASP A 180 -5.96 -12.13 -5.74
N ASN A 181 -5.18 -12.66 -6.66
CA ASN A 181 -5.64 -13.01 -8.01
C ASN A 181 -6.71 -14.11 -8.05
N GLU A 182 -6.86 -14.89 -6.97
CA GLU A 182 -7.96 -15.87 -6.82
C GLU A 182 -9.19 -15.27 -6.13
N ASN A 183 -9.17 -13.97 -5.87
CA ASN A 183 -10.21 -13.26 -5.13
C ASN A 183 -10.35 -13.75 -3.68
N TRP A 184 -9.26 -14.22 -3.08
CA TRP A 184 -9.21 -14.48 -1.65
C TRP A 184 -8.92 -13.18 -0.90
N VAL A 185 -9.61 -13.01 0.23
CA VAL A 185 -9.42 -11.84 1.09
C VAL A 185 -8.53 -12.21 2.26
N TRP A 186 -7.41 -11.53 2.35
CA TRP A 186 -6.43 -11.66 3.41
C TRP A 186 -6.47 -10.43 4.30
N ALA A 187 -6.44 -10.63 5.61
CA ALA A 187 -6.34 -9.58 6.61
C ALA A 187 -5.12 -9.80 7.49
N VAL A 188 -4.32 -8.75 7.68
CA VAL A 188 -3.20 -8.77 8.62
C VAL A 188 -3.57 -8.08 9.92
N THR A 189 -2.92 -8.45 11.02
CA THR A 189 -3.14 -7.85 12.34
C THR A 189 -1.87 -7.91 13.18
N ASN A 190 -1.79 -7.02 14.16
CA ASN A 190 -0.76 -7.05 15.20
C ASN A 190 -1.30 -7.52 16.56
N GLN A 191 -2.52 -8.07 16.61
CA GLN A 191 -3.18 -8.54 17.81
C GLN A 191 -3.21 -10.07 17.89
N GLY A 192 -3.06 -10.60 19.09
CA GLY A 192 -3.12 -12.03 19.35
C GLY A 192 -1.80 -12.75 19.02
N ASP A 193 -1.92 -14.05 18.76
CA ASP A 193 -0.80 -14.96 18.43
C ASP A 193 -0.77 -15.39 16.96
N ARG A 194 -1.71 -14.90 16.17
CA ARG A 194 -1.86 -15.12 14.74
C ARG A 194 -1.92 -13.77 14.03
N TYR A 195 -1.15 -13.57 12.99
CA TYR A 195 -0.95 -12.28 12.39
C TYR A 195 -1.45 -12.14 10.95
N ILE A 196 -1.91 -13.24 10.36
CA ILE A 196 -2.60 -13.28 9.08
C ILE A 196 -3.83 -14.16 9.14
N TYR A 197 -4.90 -13.67 8.56
CA TYR A 197 -6.18 -14.33 8.46
C TYR A 197 -6.63 -14.38 7.02
N LYS A 198 -7.32 -15.44 6.66
CA LYS A 198 -7.96 -15.63 5.37
C LYS A 198 -9.48 -15.73 5.55
N LEU A 199 -10.24 -15.10 4.68
CA LEU A 199 -11.69 -15.21 4.71
C LEU A 199 -12.15 -16.61 4.31
N ASN A 200 -12.83 -17.30 5.21
CA ASN A 200 -13.64 -18.46 4.88
C ASN A 200 -15.00 -17.98 4.37
N LYS A 201 -15.22 -18.04 3.04
CA LYS A 201 -16.45 -17.54 2.41
C LYS A 201 -17.68 -18.38 2.76
N ALA A 202 -17.51 -19.66 3.08
CA ALA A 202 -18.63 -20.55 3.44
C ALA A 202 -19.19 -20.20 4.83
N GLU A 203 -18.33 -19.80 5.75
CA GLU A 203 -18.70 -19.45 7.12
C GLU A 203 -18.79 -17.93 7.37
N ASN A 204 -18.45 -17.12 6.39
CA ASN A 204 -18.40 -15.65 6.49
C ASN A 204 -17.54 -15.15 7.68
N LYS A 205 -16.39 -15.80 7.90
CA LYS A 205 -15.47 -15.48 8.98
C LYS A 205 -14.03 -15.42 8.50
N PHE A 206 -13.24 -14.56 9.12
CA PHE A 206 -11.79 -14.60 9.00
C PHE A 206 -11.20 -15.65 9.94
N GLU A 207 -10.51 -16.62 9.37
CA GLU A 207 -9.83 -17.68 10.08
C GLU A 207 -8.31 -17.49 10.04
N PRO A 208 -7.58 -17.83 11.12
CA PRO A 208 -6.14 -17.72 11.13
C PRO A 208 -5.55 -18.65 10.07
N PHE A 209 -4.65 -18.10 9.25
CA PHE A 209 -3.90 -18.88 8.29
C PHE A 209 -2.58 -19.32 8.93
N GLU A 210 -2.30 -20.62 8.88
CA GLU A 210 -1.13 -21.20 9.54
C GLU A 210 0.13 -20.96 8.69
N LEU A 211 1.07 -20.18 9.26
CA LEU A 211 2.38 -19.96 8.68
C LEU A 211 3.38 -21.01 9.19
N LYS A 212 4.13 -21.62 8.27
CA LYS A 212 5.13 -22.66 8.55
C LYS A 212 6.52 -22.10 8.33
N TYR A 213 7.23 -21.89 9.43
CA TYR A 213 8.60 -21.42 9.45
C TYR A 213 9.57 -22.59 9.60
N GLU A 214 10.73 -22.51 8.96
CA GLU A 214 11.81 -23.46 9.18
C GLU A 214 12.34 -23.39 10.61
N GLU A 215 12.40 -22.19 11.19
CA GLU A 215 12.75 -21.97 12.59
C GLU A 215 11.57 -21.41 13.37
N LYS A 216 11.27 -21.98 14.54
CA LYS A 216 10.09 -21.63 15.37
C LYS A 216 10.10 -20.23 16.01
N ARG A 217 11.17 -19.45 15.84
CA ARG A 217 11.38 -18.17 16.54
C ARG A 217 10.80 -16.96 15.82
N TYR A 218 10.31 -17.09 14.60
CA TYR A 218 9.83 -15.97 13.79
C TYR A 218 8.32 -15.79 13.96
N LYS A 219 7.91 -14.95 14.92
CA LYS A 219 6.50 -14.64 15.19
C LYS A 219 6.32 -13.15 15.42
N SER A 220 6.53 -12.37 14.38
CA SER A 220 6.32 -10.94 14.44
C SER A 220 4.97 -10.54 13.84
N PRO A 221 4.28 -9.53 14.39
CA PRO A 221 3.08 -8.99 13.79
C PRO A 221 3.25 -8.62 12.33
N SER A 222 2.22 -8.88 11.53
CA SER A 222 2.16 -8.49 10.12
C SER A 222 1.36 -7.19 9.99
N ILE A 223 1.88 -6.25 9.22
CA ILE A 223 1.30 -4.91 9.04
C ILE A 223 0.74 -4.74 7.65
N VAL A 224 1.37 -5.32 6.64
CA VAL A 224 0.95 -5.23 5.24
C VAL A 224 1.01 -6.59 4.57
N ALA A 225 0.01 -6.88 3.73
CA ALA A 225 0.00 -7.99 2.79
C ALA A 225 -0.09 -7.44 1.37
N PHE A 226 0.65 -8.02 0.45
CA PHE A 226 0.74 -7.56 -0.92
C PHE A 226 0.93 -8.75 -1.88
N GLU A 227 0.22 -8.75 -3.00
CA GLU A 227 0.45 -9.68 -4.11
C GLU A 227 1.18 -8.96 -5.25
N ASP A 228 2.30 -9.54 -5.69
CA ASP A 228 3.04 -9.02 -6.84
C ASP A 228 2.42 -9.50 -8.18
N THR A 229 2.94 -8.98 -9.28
CA THR A 229 2.44 -9.33 -10.64
C THR A 229 2.72 -10.78 -11.05
N GLU A 230 3.54 -11.51 -10.29
CA GLU A 230 3.81 -12.93 -10.47
C GLU A 230 2.98 -13.80 -9.53
N HIS A 231 2.01 -13.16 -8.84
CA HIS A 231 1.11 -13.80 -7.89
C HIS A 231 1.80 -14.36 -6.64
N ASN A 232 2.97 -13.83 -6.28
CA ASN A 232 3.57 -14.12 -4.99
C ASN A 232 2.89 -13.27 -3.90
N LEU A 233 2.56 -13.91 -2.79
CA LEU A 233 2.00 -13.24 -1.61
C LEU A 233 3.14 -12.86 -0.68
N TRP A 234 3.22 -11.58 -0.35
CA TRP A 234 4.24 -10.97 0.51
C TRP A 234 3.62 -10.42 1.78
N LEU A 235 4.31 -10.61 2.90
CA LEU A 235 3.98 -9.97 4.18
C LEU A 235 5.12 -9.05 4.60
N GLY A 236 4.76 -7.82 4.95
CA GLY A 236 5.63 -6.93 5.69
C GLY A 236 5.38 -7.08 7.17
N THR A 237 6.43 -7.36 7.94
CA THR A 237 6.33 -7.64 9.36
C THR A 237 6.94 -6.54 10.21
N TRP A 238 6.64 -6.58 11.50
CA TRP A 238 7.18 -5.64 12.48
C TRP A 238 8.66 -5.90 12.77
N GLY A 239 9.07 -7.15 12.93
CA GLY A 239 10.41 -7.49 13.39
C GLY A 239 11.10 -8.66 12.68
N ASP A 240 10.46 -9.28 11.69
CA ASP A 240 10.99 -10.45 10.97
C ASP A 240 11.19 -10.18 9.47
N GLY A 241 11.39 -8.92 9.09
CA GLY A 241 11.65 -8.51 7.71
C GLY A 241 10.48 -8.75 6.75
N LEU A 242 10.82 -8.99 5.48
CA LEU A 242 9.89 -9.30 4.39
C LEU A 242 9.71 -10.81 4.29
N GLN A 243 8.47 -11.28 4.24
CA GLN A 243 8.13 -12.69 4.13
C GLN A 243 7.39 -12.99 2.83
N LYS A 244 7.83 -14.00 2.10
CA LYS A 244 7.09 -14.60 0.99
C LYS A 244 6.33 -15.82 1.49
N ILE A 245 5.03 -15.86 1.21
CA ILE A 245 4.14 -16.90 1.70
C ILE A 245 3.64 -17.75 0.54
N ASP A 246 3.76 -19.06 0.68
CA ASP A 246 2.99 -19.98 -0.16
C ASP A 246 1.55 -20.01 0.34
N ARG A 247 0.62 -19.51 -0.47
CA ARG A 247 -0.80 -19.32 -0.09
C ARG A 247 -1.58 -20.60 0.13
N TYR A 248 -1.05 -21.74 -0.28
CA TYR A 248 -1.70 -23.05 -0.13
C TYR A 248 -1.13 -23.84 1.05
N SER A 249 0.18 -23.93 1.13
CA SER A 249 0.88 -24.70 2.16
C SER A 249 1.18 -23.94 3.43
N GLY A 250 1.23 -22.59 3.35
CA GLY A 250 1.64 -21.73 4.44
C GLY A 250 3.16 -21.64 4.63
N GLN A 251 3.96 -22.26 3.75
CA GLN A 251 5.42 -22.19 3.85
C GLN A 251 5.91 -20.75 3.70
N VAL A 252 6.82 -20.33 4.58
CA VAL A 252 7.38 -18.98 4.65
C VAL A 252 8.83 -18.96 4.23
N THR A 253 9.18 -18.02 3.37
CA THR A 253 10.58 -17.66 3.08
C THR A 253 10.81 -16.22 3.56
N ILE A 254 11.88 -16.00 4.33
CA ILE A 254 12.19 -14.70 4.93
C ILE A 254 13.31 -14.01 4.15
N TYR A 255 13.13 -12.72 3.92
CA TYR A 255 14.10 -11.81 3.30
C TYR A 255 14.24 -10.56 4.16
N LEU A 256 15.36 -9.89 4.07
CA LEU A 256 15.61 -8.60 4.73
C LEU A 256 15.41 -8.66 6.26
N HIS A 257 15.74 -9.81 6.86
CA HIS A 257 15.63 -9.97 8.30
C HIS A 257 16.55 -8.97 9.02
N PRO A 258 16.14 -8.34 10.13
CA PRO A 258 16.93 -7.31 10.82
C PRO A 258 18.34 -7.76 11.25
N SER A 259 18.57 -9.05 11.40
CA SER A 259 19.93 -9.58 11.69
C SER A 259 20.85 -9.66 10.48
N GLU A 260 20.32 -9.44 9.27
CA GLU A 260 21.11 -9.43 8.03
C GLU A 260 21.74 -8.05 7.79
N LYS A 261 22.75 -8.02 6.92
CA LYS A 261 23.28 -6.74 6.43
C LYS A 261 22.19 -6.01 5.63
N GLU A 262 21.91 -4.76 6.00
CA GLU A 262 20.83 -3.94 5.44
C GLU A 262 19.42 -4.57 5.63
N GLY A 263 19.25 -5.42 6.65
CA GLY A 263 17.93 -5.87 7.10
C GLY A 263 17.10 -4.70 7.61
N ILE A 264 15.79 -4.84 7.54
CA ILE A 264 14.84 -3.77 7.84
C ILE A 264 13.81 -4.17 8.89
N MET A 265 13.37 -3.18 9.67
CA MET A 265 12.34 -3.34 10.70
C MET A 265 11.08 -2.54 10.37
N HIS A 266 9.94 -2.98 10.90
CA HIS A 266 8.67 -2.26 10.82
C HIS A 266 8.30 -1.89 9.38
N ILE A 267 8.03 -2.92 8.56
CA ILE A 267 7.62 -2.71 7.17
C ILE A 267 6.18 -2.17 7.15
N HIS A 268 5.98 -0.98 6.58
CA HIS A 268 4.68 -0.29 6.51
C HIS A 268 4.00 -0.40 5.16
N SER A 269 4.77 -0.56 4.08
CA SER A 269 4.24 -0.60 2.72
C SER A 269 5.10 -1.44 1.78
N ILE A 270 4.45 -2.04 0.80
CA ILE A 270 5.09 -2.80 -0.28
C ILE A 270 4.40 -2.39 -1.58
N MET A 271 5.18 -2.11 -2.61
CA MET A 271 4.68 -1.72 -3.93
C MET A 271 5.51 -2.37 -5.04
N GLN A 272 4.86 -2.81 -6.11
CA GLN A 272 5.54 -3.25 -7.34
C GLN A 272 6.01 -2.01 -8.13
N TYR A 273 7.32 -1.86 -8.27
CA TYR A 273 7.91 -0.77 -9.04
C TYR A 273 8.08 -1.12 -10.53
N ALA A 274 8.63 -2.30 -10.78
CA ALA A 274 8.86 -2.88 -12.11
C ALA A 274 8.75 -4.41 -12.00
N PRO A 275 8.77 -5.17 -13.10
CA PRO A 275 8.84 -6.63 -13.05
C PRO A 275 10.00 -7.08 -12.16
N HIS A 276 9.74 -7.99 -11.23
CA HIS A 276 10.68 -8.49 -10.22
C HIS A 276 11.27 -7.43 -9.27
N GLN A 277 10.73 -6.22 -9.24
CA GLN A 277 11.24 -5.14 -8.39
C GLN A 277 10.14 -4.62 -7.45
N LEU A 278 10.35 -4.79 -6.15
CA LEU A 278 9.51 -4.21 -5.11
C LEU A 278 10.19 -2.99 -4.50
N LEU A 279 9.39 -2.00 -4.13
CA LEU A 279 9.78 -0.93 -3.21
C LEU A 279 9.08 -1.18 -1.88
N ILE A 280 9.85 -1.11 -0.81
CA ILE A 280 9.41 -1.45 0.55
C ILE A 280 9.71 -0.26 1.46
N GLY A 281 8.66 0.26 2.08
CA GLY A 281 8.76 1.32 3.08
C GLY A 281 8.86 0.73 4.49
N SER A 282 9.82 1.22 5.26
CA SER A 282 10.08 0.78 6.63
C SER A 282 10.53 1.93 7.53
N ASP A 283 10.77 1.65 8.80
CA ASP A 283 11.37 2.61 9.74
C ASP A 283 12.84 2.92 9.43
N ASP A 284 13.47 2.12 8.57
CA ASP A 284 14.87 2.30 8.18
C ASP A 284 15.03 3.08 6.86
N GLY A 285 13.96 3.24 6.10
CA GLY A 285 13.94 3.95 4.84
C GLY A 285 13.14 3.24 3.75
N LEU A 286 13.55 3.46 2.50
CA LEU A 286 13.03 2.82 1.31
C LEU A 286 13.98 1.74 0.85
N SER A 287 13.54 0.49 0.77
CA SER A 287 14.31 -0.60 0.19
C SER A 287 13.83 -0.92 -1.22
N SER A 288 14.76 -1.01 -2.16
CA SER A 288 14.53 -1.65 -3.46
C SER A 288 14.93 -3.12 -3.35
N PHE A 289 14.04 -4.03 -3.70
CA PHE A 289 14.23 -5.46 -3.56
C PHE A 289 13.92 -6.20 -4.86
N ASN A 290 14.86 -7.02 -5.33
CA ASN A 290 14.66 -7.87 -6.51
C ASN A 290 14.15 -9.25 -6.08
N THR A 291 12.92 -9.59 -6.48
CA THR A 291 12.25 -10.84 -6.08
C THR A 291 12.87 -12.10 -6.69
N SER A 292 13.62 -11.97 -7.80
CA SER A 292 14.27 -13.09 -8.48
C SER A 292 15.65 -13.41 -7.93
N THR A 293 16.43 -12.37 -7.56
CA THR A 293 17.83 -12.53 -7.11
C THR A 293 17.98 -12.41 -5.60
N GLY A 294 17.02 -11.78 -4.91
CA GLY A 294 17.12 -11.43 -3.49
C GLY A 294 18.01 -10.21 -3.23
N GLU A 295 18.57 -9.59 -4.27
CA GLU A 295 19.37 -8.39 -4.12
C GLU A 295 18.50 -7.22 -3.66
N HIS A 296 19.03 -6.42 -2.75
CA HIS A 296 18.34 -5.25 -2.23
C HIS A 296 19.30 -4.10 -1.98
N LYS A 297 18.72 -2.91 -1.92
CA LYS A 297 19.42 -1.67 -1.57
C LYS A 297 18.54 -0.81 -0.70
N LEU A 298 19.07 -0.40 0.45
CA LEU A 298 18.40 0.51 1.37
C LEU A 298 18.79 1.97 1.06
N TYR A 299 17.78 2.82 0.91
CA TYR A 299 17.90 4.28 0.81
C TYR A 299 17.35 4.87 2.11
N SER A 300 18.15 5.65 2.79
CA SER A 300 17.76 6.28 4.05
C SER A 300 18.00 7.78 4.03
N TYR A 301 17.63 8.45 5.12
CA TYR A 301 17.92 9.86 5.33
C TYR A 301 19.43 10.05 5.54
N ASP A 302 19.98 11.06 4.86
CA ASP A 302 21.34 11.54 5.04
C ASP A 302 21.31 13.08 5.14
N GLU A 303 21.75 13.60 6.26
CA GLU A 303 21.74 15.04 6.57
C GLU A 303 22.60 15.84 5.57
N VAL A 304 23.71 15.26 5.11
CA VAL A 304 24.67 15.91 4.22
C VAL A 304 24.24 15.84 2.74
N ASN A 305 23.37 14.88 2.38
CA ASN A 305 22.92 14.69 1.01
C ASN A 305 21.49 15.23 0.80
N PRO A 306 21.33 16.38 0.16
CA PRO A 306 20.00 16.98 -0.07
C PRO A 306 19.12 16.16 -1.02
N SER A 307 19.70 15.22 -1.79
CA SER A 307 18.99 14.31 -2.69
C SER A 307 18.64 12.99 -2.03
N SER A 308 18.93 12.79 -0.74
CA SER A 308 18.48 11.63 0.05
C SER A 308 17.02 11.78 0.47
N LEU A 309 16.44 10.72 1.04
CA LEU A 309 15.11 10.78 1.68
C LEU A 309 15.03 11.93 2.69
N SER A 310 13.87 12.56 2.80
CA SER A 310 13.62 13.62 3.78
C SER A 310 13.56 13.11 5.23
N ASN A 311 13.20 11.82 5.40
CA ASN A 311 13.12 11.14 6.68
C ASN A 311 13.22 9.62 6.47
N ARG A 312 13.72 8.88 7.46
CA ARG A 312 13.88 7.42 7.36
C ARG A 312 12.58 6.64 7.53
N PHE A 313 11.59 7.19 8.25
CA PHE A 313 10.32 6.50 8.50
C PHE A 313 9.41 6.59 7.28
N VAL A 314 9.51 5.62 6.38
CA VAL A 314 8.74 5.54 5.14
C VAL A 314 7.44 4.78 5.37
N TYR A 315 6.31 5.43 5.05
CA TYR A 315 4.96 4.89 5.20
C TYR A 315 4.33 4.58 3.84
N PRO A 316 3.50 5.44 3.23
CA PRO A 316 2.88 5.09 1.95
C PRO A 316 3.87 5.26 0.78
N ILE A 317 3.75 4.37 -0.19
CA ILE A 317 4.45 4.46 -1.48
C ILE A 317 3.40 4.32 -2.57
N MET A 318 3.44 5.20 -3.58
CA MET A 318 2.52 5.16 -4.71
C MET A 318 3.28 5.47 -6.00
N LYS A 319 3.08 4.64 -7.03
CA LYS A 319 3.56 4.91 -8.39
C LYS A 319 2.46 5.63 -9.17
N ASP A 320 2.79 6.79 -9.74
CA ASP A 320 1.86 7.53 -10.59
C ASP A 320 1.79 6.93 -12.00
N ARG A 321 0.84 7.43 -12.80
CA ARG A 321 0.63 6.96 -14.17
C ARG A 321 1.76 7.34 -15.12
N GLU A 322 2.51 8.35 -14.78
CA GLU A 322 3.67 8.82 -15.52
C GLU A 322 4.94 8.00 -15.19
N GLY A 323 4.84 7.09 -14.21
CA GLY A 323 5.93 6.23 -13.76
C GLY A 323 6.78 6.81 -12.64
N GLY A 324 6.46 7.98 -12.13
CA GLY A 324 7.07 8.57 -10.94
C GLY A 324 6.64 7.85 -9.66
N VAL A 325 7.43 7.96 -8.61
CA VAL A 325 7.12 7.35 -7.32
C VAL A 325 7.04 8.40 -6.23
N TRP A 326 5.90 8.41 -5.54
CA TRP A 326 5.61 9.26 -4.40
C TRP A 326 5.78 8.46 -3.11
N ILE A 327 6.52 9.01 -2.17
CA ILE A 327 6.91 8.34 -0.92
C ILE A 327 6.58 9.25 0.24
N GLY A 328 5.60 8.86 1.04
CA GLY A 328 5.24 9.58 2.26
C GLY A 328 6.12 9.15 3.42
N THR A 329 6.45 10.09 4.29
CA THR A 329 7.22 9.87 5.51
C THR A 329 6.44 10.33 6.73
N TYR A 330 6.89 9.90 7.92
CA TYR A 330 6.21 10.25 9.16
C TYR A 330 6.53 11.67 9.65
N TYR A 331 7.70 12.22 9.31
CA TYR A 331 8.11 13.55 9.76
C TYR A 331 8.69 14.46 8.68
N GLY A 332 8.94 13.94 7.48
CA GLY A 332 9.65 14.64 6.43
C GLY A 332 8.79 15.00 5.21
N GLY A 333 7.46 14.92 5.33
CA GLY A 333 6.57 15.16 4.20
C GLY A 333 6.65 14.07 3.14
N VAL A 334 6.67 14.47 1.88
CA VAL A 334 6.68 13.60 0.71
C VAL A 334 7.99 13.69 -0.03
N ASN A 335 8.44 12.57 -0.58
CA ASN A 335 9.55 12.50 -1.53
C ASN A 335 9.02 12.03 -2.88
N TYR A 336 9.61 12.53 -3.94
CA TYR A 336 9.27 12.13 -5.30
C TYR A 336 10.50 11.66 -6.06
N ILE A 337 10.39 10.50 -6.69
CA ILE A 337 11.36 9.95 -7.62
C ILE A 337 10.81 10.15 -9.04
N SER A 338 11.50 10.93 -9.86
CA SER A 338 11.10 11.13 -11.26
C SER A 338 11.31 9.85 -12.09
N PRO A 339 10.41 9.51 -13.02
CA PRO A 339 10.58 8.37 -13.92
C PRO A 339 11.82 8.49 -14.82
N ASN A 340 12.29 9.71 -15.04
CA ASN A 340 13.40 10.05 -15.95
C ASN A 340 14.76 10.23 -15.23
N THR A 341 14.93 9.79 -13.98
CA THR A 341 16.22 9.88 -13.27
C THR A 341 17.26 8.90 -13.83
N GLY A 342 17.35 8.82 -15.13
CA GLY A 342 18.19 7.91 -15.89
C GLY A 342 18.82 8.52 -17.13
N GLN A 343 18.83 9.84 -17.27
CA GLN A 343 19.67 10.52 -18.28
C GLN A 343 20.71 11.40 -17.62
#